data_683636a177516cd4ed9faf68d1938acd
#
_entry.id   683636a177516cd4ed9faf68d1938acd
#
_cell.length_a   1.000
_cell.length_b   1.000
_cell.length_c   1.000
_cell.angle_alpha   90.00
_cell.angle_beta   90.00
_cell.angle_gamma   90.00
#
_symmetry.space_group_name_H-M   'P 1'
#
loop_
_entity.id
_entity.type
_entity.pdbx_description
1 polymer ?
#
loop_
_entity_poly.entity_id
_entity_poly.type
_entity_poly.pdbx_seq_one_letter_code
_entity_poly.pdbx_strand_id
1 'polypeptide(L)'
;MNNLIVKNKKFGNLEIYVDEKGKVWFPATEVAEMLGYKNPHKAILDHCKEHGVTFREVIANTGFGDSKQKKKYIDEGNVFRLITKSHIPGAEEFESWSNTTNNENRKIRNKN
;
A
#
# COMPACT_ATOMS: atom_id res chain seq x y z
N MET A 1 -4.61 5.63 -14.93
CA MET A 1 -4.33 4.98 -13.65
C MET A 1 -4.41 3.49 -13.79
N ASN A 2 -3.40 2.80 -13.34
CA ASN A 2 -3.33 1.36 -13.47
C ASN A 2 -3.25 0.71 -12.09
N ASN A 3 -4.06 -0.30 -11.88
CA ASN A 3 -3.95 -1.15 -10.70
C ASN A 3 -3.04 -2.32 -11.03
N LEU A 4 -2.11 -2.59 -10.14
CA LEU A 4 -1.19 -3.70 -10.26
C LEU A 4 -1.30 -4.59 -9.04
N ILE A 5 -1.33 -5.89 -9.25
CA ILE A 5 -1.33 -6.84 -8.14
C ILE A 5 0.10 -7.34 -7.96
N VAL A 6 0.67 -7.08 -6.79
CA VAL A 6 1.99 -7.55 -6.42
C VAL A 6 1.82 -8.78 -5.55
N LYS A 7 2.39 -9.90 -5.97
CA LYS A 7 2.25 -11.18 -5.29
C LYS A 7 3.50 -11.52 -4.50
N ASN A 8 3.31 -12.00 -3.30
CA ASN A 8 4.41 -12.46 -2.46
C ASN A 8 3.93 -13.65 -1.64
N LYS A 9 4.72 -14.73 -1.61
CA LYS A 9 4.35 -15.94 -0.89
C LYS A 9 4.21 -15.73 0.61
N LYS A 10 5.01 -14.84 1.16
CA LYS A 10 5.01 -14.58 2.61
C LYS A 10 3.95 -13.56 3.02
N PHE A 11 3.81 -12.49 2.23
CA PHE A 11 2.93 -11.36 2.58
C PHE A 11 1.60 -11.38 1.85
N GLY A 12 1.40 -12.29 0.90
CA GLY A 12 0.18 -12.38 0.12
C GLY A 12 0.17 -11.45 -1.07
N ASN A 13 -1.01 -11.15 -1.56
CA ASN A 13 -1.19 -10.28 -2.71
C ASN A 13 -1.49 -8.87 -2.25
N LEU A 14 -0.86 -7.89 -2.90
CA LEU A 14 -1.07 -6.49 -2.60
C LEU A 14 -1.44 -5.76 -3.89
N GLU A 15 -2.63 -5.18 -3.91
CA GLU A 15 -3.07 -4.40 -5.07
C GLU A 15 -2.66 -2.94 -4.88
N ILE A 16 -1.68 -2.52 -5.67
CA ILE A 16 -1.20 -1.13 -5.68
C ILE A 16 -1.80 -0.41 -6.88
N TYR A 17 -1.78 0.92 -6.87
CA TYR A 17 -2.07 1.64 -8.09
C TYR A 17 -1.02 2.70 -8.38
N VAL A 18 -0.87 3.01 -9.66
CA VAL A 18 0.06 4.03 -10.15
C VAL A 18 -0.79 5.17 -10.73
N ASP A 19 -0.58 6.38 -10.23
CA ASP A 19 -1.35 7.54 -10.66
C ASP A 19 -0.83 8.10 -12.00
N GLU A 20 -1.46 9.17 -12.48
CA GLU A 20 -1.11 9.79 -13.76
C GLU A 20 0.32 10.31 -13.79
N LYS A 21 0.86 10.67 -12.64
CA LYS A 21 2.24 11.14 -12.51
C LYS A 21 3.23 10.00 -12.34
N GLY A 22 2.73 8.75 -12.31
CA GLY A 22 3.56 7.57 -12.08
C GLY A 22 3.92 7.33 -10.63
N LYS A 23 3.26 8.01 -9.70
CA LYS A 23 3.48 7.78 -8.28
C LYS A 23 2.75 6.52 -7.85
N VAL A 24 3.42 5.69 -7.07
CA VAL A 24 2.89 4.42 -6.59
C VAL A 24 2.18 4.63 -5.26
N TRP A 25 0.99 4.08 -5.14
CA TRP A 25 0.16 4.16 -3.95
C TRP A 25 -0.17 2.76 -3.45
N PHE A 26 -0.04 2.56 -2.15
CA PHE A 26 -0.22 1.26 -1.49
C PHE A 26 -1.48 1.29 -0.64
N PRO A 27 -2.27 0.20 -0.62
CA PRO A 27 -3.46 0.16 0.23
C PRO A 27 -3.06 0.15 1.70
N ALA A 28 -3.45 1.20 2.41
CA ALA A 28 -2.94 1.49 3.75
C ALA A 28 -3.26 0.39 4.77
N THR A 29 -4.51 -0.04 4.82
CA THR A 29 -4.96 -1.05 5.78
C THR A 29 -4.26 -2.38 5.56
N GLU A 30 -4.18 -2.83 4.31
CA GLU A 30 -3.53 -4.10 3.98
C GLU A 30 -2.04 -4.08 4.32
N VAL A 31 -1.36 -2.95 4.05
CA VAL A 31 0.05 -2.80 4.41
C VAL A 31 0.23 -2.91 5.93
N ALA A 32 -0.58 -2.20 6.69
CA ALA A 32 -0.49 -2.23 8.15
C ALA A 32 -0.77 -3.63 8.71
N GLU A 33 -1.74 -4.34 8.15
CA GLU A 33 -2.04 -5.71 8.55
C GLU A 33 -0.87 -6.65 8.24
N MET A 34 -0.27 -6.53 7.07
CA MET A 34 0.90 -7.34 6.69
C MET A 34 2.08 -7.11 7.62
N LEU A 35 2.21 -5.90 8.15
CA LEU A 35 3.26 -5.54 9.09
C LEU A 35 2.92 -5.92 10.54
N GLY A 36 1.78 -6.55 10.76
CA GLY A 36 1.42 -7.09 12.08
C GLY A 36 0.76 -6.12 13.04
N TYR A 37 0.34 -4.96 12.57
CA TYR A 37 -0.37 -4.02 13.43
C TYR A 37 -1.74 -4.57 13.81
N LYS A 38 -2.04 -4.61 15.09
CA LYS A 38 -3.34 -5.11 15.60
C LYS A 38 -4.48 -4.17 15.30
N ASN A 39 -4.18 -2.87 15.22
CA ASN A 39 -5.15 -1.86 14.89
C ASN A 39 -4.61 -1.04 13.71
N PRO A 40 -4.85 -1.48 12.46
CA PRO A 40 -4.30 -0.81 11.29
C PRO A 40 -4.69 0.67 11.17
N HIS A 41 -5.94 0.99 11.46
CA HIS A 41 -6.41 2.38 11.37
C HIS A 41 -5.66 3.30 12.32
N LYS A 42 -5.45 2.86 13.55
CA LYS A 42 -4.69 3.63 14.53
C LYS A 42 -3.24 3.79 14.11
N ALA A 43 -2.63 2.71 13.61
CA ALA A 43 -1.25 2.76 13.16
C ALA A 43 -1.07 3.78 12.03
N ILE A 44 -1.99 3.81 11.09
CA ILE A 44 -1.96 4.78 9.98
C ILE A 44 -2.09 6.20 10.51
N LEU A 45 -3.02 6.45 11.43
CA LEU A 45 -3.19 7.77 12.03
C LEU A 45 -1.96 8.22 12.81
N ASP A 46 -1.34 7.30 13.54
CA ASP A 46 -0.20 7.63 14.42
C ASP A 46 1.11 7.83 13.65
N HIS A 47 1.32 7.11 12.56
CA HIS A 47 2.63 7.04 11.92
C HIS A 47 2.70 7.65 10.53
N CYS A 48 1.58 7.77 9.84
CA CYS A 48 1.57 8.27 8.46
C CYS A 48 1.38 9.79 8.42
N LYS A 49 2.00 10.43 7.42
CA LYS A 49 1.85 11.86 7.17
C LYS A 49 0.71 12.11 6.18
N GLU A 50 -0.11 13.12 6.43
CA GLU A 50 -1.27 13.45 5.61
C GLU A 50 -0.93 13.69 4.14
N HIS A 51 0.19 14.34 3.87
CA HIS A 51 0.59 14.64 2.48
C HIS A 51 0.87 13.37 1.65
N GLY A 52 1.07 12.24 2.32
CA GLY A 52 1.27 10.95 1.66
C GLY A 52 0.08 10.03 1.77
N VAL A 53 -1.12 10.57 1.99
CA VAL A 53 -2.35 9.80 2.09
C VAL A 53 -3.33 10.29 1.04
N THR A 54 -3.96 9.36 0.34
CA THR A 54 -5.04 9.67 -0.59
C THR A 54 -6.16 8.66 -0.44
N PHE A 55 -7.31 9.01 -0.98
CA PHE A 55 -8.47 8.11 -1.00
C PHE A 55 -8.86 7.83 -2.42
N ARG A 56 -9.32 6.62 -2.65
CA ARG A 56 -9.80 6.21 -3.94
C ARG A 56 -11.12 5.48 -3.77
N GLU A 57 -12.09 5.80 -4.63
CA GLU A 57 -13.36 5.11 -4.62
C GLU A 57 -13.20 3.75 -5.27
N VAL A 58 -13.63 2.71 -4.56
CA VAL A 58 -13.59 1.33 -5.04
C VAL A 58 -14.97 0.72 -4.90
N ILE A 59 -15.25 -0.27 -5.73
CA ILE A 59 -16.51 -1.00 -5.66
C ILE A 59 -16.26 -2.26 -4.85
N ALA A 60 -16.99 -2.39 -3.74
CA ALA A 60 -16.93 -3.58 -2.90
C ALA A 60 -18.19 -4.40 -3.10
N ASN A 61 -18.02 -5.69 -3.34
CA ASN A 61 -19.15 -6.63 -3.42
C ASN A 61 -19.54 -7.03 -2.00
N THR A 62 -20.75 -6.65 -1.60
CA THR A 62 -21.30 -7.05 -0.32
C THR A 62 -22.38 -8.11 -0.56
N GLY A 63 -22.85 -8.76 0.48
CA GLY A 63 -23.94 -9.73 0.37
C GLY A 63 -25.26 -9.13 -0.14
N PHE A 64 -25.33 -7.80 -0.25
CA PHE A 64 -26.51 -7.07 -0.70
C PHE A 64 -26.30 -6.36 -2.03
N GLY A 65 -25.24 -6.72 -2.77
CA GLY A 65 -24.88 -6.10 -4.03
C GLY A 65 -23.60 -5.27 -3.92
N ASP A 66 -23.27 -4.56 -4.99
CA ASP A 66 -22.08 -3.72 -5.03
C ASP A 66 -22.34 -2.39 -4.32
N SER A 67 -21.34 -1.93 -3.57
CA SER A 67 -21.39 -0.61 -2.97
C SER A 67 -20.08 0.13 -3.20
N LYS A 68 -20.16 1.45 -3.33
CA LYS A 68 -18.99 2.31 -3.47
C LYS A 68 -18.41 2.60 -2.10
N GLN A 69 -17.11 2.41 -1.96
CA GLN A 69 -16.41 2.67 -0.70
C GLN A 69 -15.15 3.49 -0.99
N LYS A 70 -14.79 4.35 -0.05
CA LYS A 70 -13.52 5.05 -0.12
C LYS A 70 -12.45 4.20 0.53
N LYS A 71 -11.41 3.90 -0.22
CA LYS A 71 -10.27 3.13 0.27
C LYS A 71 -9.08 4.06 0.42
N LYS A 72 -8.41 3.97 1.56
CA LYS A 72 -7.24 4.79 1.87
C LYS A 72 -5.99 4.15 1.26
N TYR A 73 -5.18 4.99 0.62
CA TYR A 73 -3.89 4.59 0.07
C TYR A 73 -2.81 5.50 0.63
N ILE A 74 -1.62 4.96 0.77
CA ILE A 74 -0.46 5.68 1.28
C ILE A 74 0.70 5.57 0.29
N ASP A 75 1.58 6.56 0.34
CA ASP A 75 2.75 6.58 -0.53
C ASP A 75 3.91 5.77 0.07
N GLU A 76 5.00 5.68 -0.70
CA GLU A 76 6.19 4.95 -0.29
C GLU A 76 6.77 5.46 1.04
N GLY A 77 6.78 6.77 1.23
CA GLY A 77 7.28 7.37 2.47
C GLY A 77 6.50 6.91 3.70
N ASN A 78 5.18 6.82 3.57
CA ASN A 78 4.34 6.34 4.67
C ASN A 78 4.48 4.84 4.89
N VAL A 79 4.64 4.05 3.81
CA VAL A 79 4.96 2.63 3.96
C VAL A 79 6.24 2.46 4.77
N PHE A 80 7.26 3.25 4.44
CA PHE A 80 8.55 3.21 5.14
C PHE A 80 8.38 3.57 6.63
N ARG A 81 7.55 4.56 6.94
CA ARG A 81 7.27 4.93 8.34
C ARG A 81 6.61 3.77 9.10
N LEU A 82 5.67 3.09 8.47
CA LEU A 82 5.03 1.92 9.10
C LEU A 82 6.01 0.78 9.31
N ILE A 83 6.90 0.53 8.36
CA ILE A 83 7.95 -0.49 8.48
C ILE A 83 8.87 -0.16 9.66
N THR A 84 9.33 1.09 9.74
CA THR A 84 10.26 1.54 10.78
C THR A 84 9.66 1.42 12.18
N LYS A 85 8.37 1.68 12.32
CA LYS A 85 7.68 1.60 13.60
C LYS A 85 7.17 0.20 13.92
N SER A 86 7.18 -0.70 12.95
CA SER A 86 6.83 -2.10 13.16
C SER A 86 8.01 -2.81 13.81
N HIS A 87 7.76 -3.62 14.80
CA HIS A 87 8.80 -4.40 15.46
C HIS A 87 8.61 -5.90 15.21
N ILE A 88 7.89 -6.24 14.13
CA ILE A 88 7.63 -7.63 13.82
C ILE A 88 8.77 -8.25 13.01
N PRO A 89 9.01 -9.57 13.16
CA PRO A 89 9.92 -10.28 12.29
C PRO A 89 9.40 -10.24 10.84
N GLY A 90 10.29 -9.97 9.90
CA GLY A 90 9.95 -9.91 8.50
C GLY A 90 9.68 -8.52 7.96
N ALA A 91 9.72 -7.48 8.79
CA ALA A 91 9.54 -6.10 8.33
C ALA A 91 10.60 -5.71 7.29
N GLU A 92 11.84 -6.15 7.49
CA GLU A 92 12.93 -5.89 6.54
C GLU A 92 12.68 -6.54 5.18
N GLU A 93 12.12 -7.75 5.18
CA GLU A 93 11.76 -8.43 3.94
C GLU A 93 10.65 -7.70 3.20
N PHE A 94 9.68 -7.17 3.93
CA PHE A 94 8.62 -6.36 3.35
C PHE A 94 9.19 -5.10 2.73
N GLU A 95 10.12 -4.43 3.43
CA GLU A 95 10.79 -3.23 2.93
C GLU A 95 11.51 -3.52 1.61
N SER A 96 12.28 -4.60 1.56
CA SER A 96 13.00 -5.01 0.36
C SER A 96 12.05 -5.27 -0.81
N TRP A 97 10.96 -5.97 -0.57
CA TRP A 97 9.95 -6.26 -1.58
C TRP A 97 9.28 -4.99 -2.10
N SER A 98 8.88 -4.11 -1.19
CA SER A 98 8.22 -2.84 -1.50
C SER A 98 9.15 -1.93 -2.34
N ASN A 99 10.41 -1.83 -1.97
CA ASN A 99 11.41 -1.04 -2.70
C ASN A 99 11.66 -1.60 -4.10
N THR A 100 11.73 -2.91 -4.24
CA THR A 100 11.90 -3.56 -5.55
C THR A 100 10.71 -3.25 -6.46
N THR A 101 9.50 -3.32 -5.93
CA THR A 101 8.28 -3.00 -6.67
C THR A 101 8.31 -1.56 -7.17
N ASN A 102 8.66 -0.62 -6.32
CA ASN A 102 8.76 0.79 -6.70
C ASN A 102 9.82 1.03 -7.77
N ASN A 103 10.98 0.40 -7.62
CA ASN A 103 12.07 0.53 -8.58
C ASN A 103 11.69 -0.03 -9.95
N GLU A 104 10.98 -1.14 -9.99
CA GLU A 104 10.49 -1.72 -11.24
C GLU A 104 9.52 -0.78 -11.95
N ASN A 105 8.61 -0.18 -11.21
CA ASN A 105 7.68 0.79 -11.78
C ASN A 105 8.40 2.04 -12.31
N ARG A 106 9.41 2.52 -11.60
CA ARG A 106 10.22 3.64 -12.05
C ARG A 106 10.98 3.32 -13.32
N LYS A 107 11.53 2.11 -13.44
CA LYS A 107 12.22 1.65 -14.64
C LYS A 107 11.29 1.60 -15.84
N ILE A 108 10.10 1.09 -15.67
CA ILE A 108 9.09 1.03 -16.73
C ILE A 108 8.78 2.44 -17.22
N ARG A 109 8.60 3.37 -16.31
CA ARG A 109 8.31 4.77 -16.63
C ARG A 109 9.45 5.45 -17.36
N ASN A 110 10.68 5.17 -16.96
CA ASN A 110 11.87 5.82 -17.53
C ASN A 110 12.26 5.30 -18.92
N LYS A 111 11.67 4.21 -19.35
CA LYS A 111 11.91 3.67 -20.69
C LYS A 111 11.18 4.45 -21.79
N ASN A 112 10.29 5.29 -21.42
CA ASN A 112 9.60 6.14 -22.37
C ASN A 112 10.35 7.49 -22.53
#